data_030ba8485878ee5741c0b27a5591a56b
#
_entry.id   030ba8485878ee5741c0b27a5591a56b
#
_cell.length_a   1.000
_cell.length_b   1.000
_cell.length_c   1.000
_cell.angle_alpha   90.00
_cell.angle_beta   90.00
_cell.angle_gamma   90.00
#
_symmetry.space_group_name_H-M   'P 1'
#
loop_
_entity.id
_entity.type
_entity.pdbx_description
1 polymer ?
#
loop_
_entity_poly.entity_id
_entity_poly.type
_entity_poly.pdbx_seq_one_letter_code
_entity_poly.pdbx_strand_id
1 'polypeptide(L)'
;MTSTISLSNPSIEQAQFGPVTVCFGDKHGKYPDGNQLIVTGSDTRAVFDTPKVANHIGPLFDDADVVIMGHVHEDHMAGLHRLPGVPVHVHEADLEAARSWEGLSRHYGYPQSVLDGFRAKIERDFWYAPRPDAIAYRDGATFDLGGLKVRAIHMPGHTAGHCVLMVEPHGIAFIGDIDLSSFGPYYGDATSNLTDFRATLKAVAELPASVWITSHHKGAITSRNEFDTLLAAFEARIDQRSERLLEMIGADTRSLDELVAQRLLYPTSLTEGFVDSVERHTIAQHLDELQAQGRVLRLDDGRYRAAA
;
A
#
# COMPACT_ATOMS: atom_id res chain seq x y z
N MET A 1 16.00 39.34 -2.56
CA MET A 1 14.57 39.16 -2.26
C MET A 1 14.03 38.13 -3.26
N THR A 2 14.10 36.87 -2.92
CA THR A 2 13.56 35.78 -3.73
C THR A 2 12.09 35.61 -3.34
N SER A 3 11.20 36.01 -4.23
CA SER A 3 9.76 35.79 -4.10
C SER A 3 9.49 34.29 -4.21
N THR A 4 9.17 33.63 -3.11
CA THR A 4 8.68 32.28 -3.10
C THR A 4 7.24 32.34 -3.60
N ILE A 5 7.03 32.01 -4.87
CA ILE A 5 5.68 31.82 -5.41
C ILE A 5 5.18 30.51 -4.81
N SER A 6 4.25 30.58 -3.87
CA SER A 6 3.48 29.42 -3.41
C SER A 6 2.59 28.97 -4.57
N LEU A 7 2.98 27.89 -5.24
CA LEU A 7 2.30 27.32 -6.41
C LEU A 7 1.27 26.25 -6.03
N SER A 8 0.93 26.12 -4.74
CA SER A 8 0.00 25.11 -4.25
C SER A 8 -1.42 25.66 -4.11
N ASN A 9 -2.40 24.77 -4.25
CA ASN A 9 -3.79 25.07 -3.91
C ASN A 9 -3.87 25.40 -2.40
N PRO A 10 -4.31 26.60 -1.98
CA PRO A 10 -4.31 26.99 -0.58
C PRO A 10 -5.26 26.16 0.32
N SER A 11 -6.05 25.27 -0.26
CA SER A 11 -6.96 24.39 0.48
C SER A 11 -6.35 23.04 0.86
N ILE A 12 -5.15 22.69 0.34
CA ILE A 12 -4.50 21.40 0.68
C ILE A 12 -3.52 21.63 1.82
N GLU A 13 -3.72 20.90 2.92
CA GLU A 13 -2.80 20.90 4.04
C GLU A 13 -1.44 20.33 3.61
N GLN A 14 -0.36 20.96 4.04
CA GLN A 14 1.01 20.58 3.68
C GLN A 14 1.93 20.62 4.89
N ALA A 15 2.91 19.71 4.89
CA ALA A 15 4.05 19.74 5.83
C ALA A 15 5.36 19.62 5.07
N GLN A 16 6.41 20.25 5.60
CA GLN A 16 7.74 20.23 5.02
C GLN A 16 8.73 19.53 5.94
N PHE A 17 9.43 18.53 5.43
CA PHE A 17 10.49 17.80 6.11
C PHE A 17 11.77 17.85 5.25
N GLY A 18 12.62 18.84 5.50
CA GLY A 18 13.80 19.05 4.65
C GLY A 18 13.43 19.17 3.16
N PRO A 19 13.91 18.28 2.28
CA PRO A 19 13.60 18.31 0.85
C PRO A 19 12.23 17.71 0.50
N VAL A 20 11.51 17.16 1.47
CA VAL A 20 10.23 16.46 1.26
C VAL A 20 9.07 17.35 1.62
N THR A 21 8.18 17.60 0.67
CA THR A 21 6.86 18.21 0.89
C THR A 21 5.82 17.09 0.92
N VAL A 22 5.03 17.03 1.96
CA VAL A 22 3.86 16.15 2.06
C VAL A 22 2.60 16.98 1.87
N CYS A 23 1.81 16.65 0.86
CA CYS A 23 0.47 17.21 0.65
C CYS A 23 -0.54 16.18 1.16
N PHE A 24 -1.27 16.51 2.23
CA PHE A 24 -2.20 15.58 2.84
C PHE A 24 -3.50 15.51 2.03
N GLY A 25 -3.93 14.29 1.73
CA GLY A 25 -5.25 14.02 1.18
C GLY A 25 -6.36 14.18 2.22
N ASP A 26 -7.61 13.98 1.81
CA ASP A 26 -8.78 14.09 2.72
C ASP A 26 -8.58 13.20 3.95
N LYS A 27 -8.81 13.77 5.13
CA LYS A 27 -8.64 13.08 6.44
C LYS A 27 -7.26 12.39 6.56
N HIS A 28 -6.20 13.11 6.24
CA HIS A 28 -4.81 12.62 6.22
C HIS A 28 -4.61 11.43 5.26
N GLY A 29 -5.21 11.51 4.08
CA GLY A 29 -5.08 10.50 3.04
C GLY A 29 -5.90 9.24 3.28
N LYS A 30 -6.99 9.31 4.07
CA LYS A 30 -7.84 8.13 4.26
C LYS A 30 -8.34 7.62 2.90
N TYR A 31 -8.18 6.29 2.65
CA TYR A 31 -8.72 5.66 1.44
C TYR A 31 -10.19 6.11 1.17
N PRO A 32 -10.56 6.49 -0.04
CA PRO A 32 -9.86 6.29 -1.32
C PRO A 32 -8.87 7.41 -1.70
N ASP A 33 -8.51 8.33 -0.82
CA ASP A 33 -7.45 9.31 -1.03
C ASP A 33 -6.13 8.81 -0.46
N GLY A 34 -5.04 9.54 -0.66
CA GLY A 34 -3.71 9.24 -0.13
C GLY A 34 -2.92 10.52 0.07
N ASN A 35 -1.77 10.42 0.74
CA ASN A 35 -0.84 11.53 0.95
C ASN A 35 0.19 11.56 -0.18
N GLN A 36 0.35 12.69 -0.85
CA GLN A 36 1.32 12.88 -1.90
C GLN A 36 2.64 13.37 -1.34
N LEU A 37 3.72 12.65 -1.64
CA LEU A 37 5.07 13.10 -1.34
C LEU A 37 5.74 13.67 -2.58
N ILE A 38 6.40 14.81 -2.40
CA ILE A 38 7.19 15.49 -3.42
C ILE A 38 8.57 15.74 -2.85
N VAL A 39 9.59 15.20 -3.50
CA VAL A 39 10.98 15.32 -3.06
C VAL A 39 11.73 16.18 -4.04
N THR A 40 12.29 17.30 -3.57
CA THR A 40 12.98 18.28 -4.43
C THR A 40 14.48 18.24 -4.15
N GLY A 41 15.24 17.70 -5.11
CA GLY A 41 16.70 17.80 -5.16
C GLY A 41 17.17 19.11 -5.80
N SER A 42 18.48 19.23 -6.06
CA SER A 42 19.03 20.44 -6.70
C SER A 42 18.73 20.53 -8.20
N ASP A 43 18.46 19.39 -8.85
CA ASP A 43 18.25 19.30 -10.30
C ASP A 43 17.06 18.42 -10.71
N THR A 44 16.51 17.62 -9.79
CA THR A 44 15.44 16.67 -10.09
C THR A 44 14.37 16.72 -9.00
N ARG A 45 13.10 16.80 -9.41
CA ARG A 45 11.93 16.65 -8.55
C ARG A 45 11.31 15.29 -8.76
N ALA A 46 11.27 14.48 -7.71
CA ALA A 46 10.58 13.21 -7.69
C ALA A 46 9.24 13.30 -6.96
N VAL A 47 8.25 12.54 -7.41
CA VAL A 47 7.02 12.28 -6.66
C VAL A 47 6.95 10.79 -6.32
N PHE A 48 6.48 10.48 -5.09
CA PHE A 48 6.29 9.11 -4.64
C PHE A 48 4.82 8.78 -4.72
N ASP A 49 4.48 7.75 -5.50
CA ASP A 49 3.12 7.42 -5.87
C ASP A 49 2.37 8.62 -6.45
N THR A 50 1.10 8.46 -6.79
CA THR A 50 0.28 9.56 -7.30
C THR A 50 -1.17 9.39 -6.85
N PRO A 51 -1.46 9.61 -5.54
CA PRO A 51 -2.80 9.44 -4.99
C PRO A 51 -3.78 10.50 -5.51
N LYS A 52 -5.05 10.39 -5.13
CA LYS A 52 -6.12 11.28 -5.62
C LYS A 52 -5.84 12.76 -5.34
N VAL A 53 -5.25 13.09 -4.18
CA VAL A 53 -4.89 14.48 -3.84
C VAL A 53 -3.95 15.10 -4.87
N ALA A 54 -3.11 14.33 -5.55
CA ALA A 54 -2.22 14.79 -6.61
C ALA A 54 -2.95 15.59 -7.69
N ASN A 55 -4.21 15.24 -7.98
CA ASN A 55 -5.03 15.91 -8.98
C ASN A 55 -5.37 17.37 -8.64
N HIS A 56 -5.12 17.80 -7.41
CA HIS A 56 -5.50 19.13 -6.91
C HIS A 56 -4.30 19.98 -6.48
N ILE A 57 -3.06 19.47 -6.58
CA ILE A 57 -1.85 20.16 -6.10
C ILE A 57 -1.40 21.26 -7.09
N GLY A 58 -1.51 21.01 -8.38
CA GLY A 58 -1.04 21.94 -9.42
C GLY A 58 0.47 21.88 -9.68
N PRO A 59 1.13 22.99 -10.05
CA PRO A 59 2.51 22.98 -10.59
C PRO A 59 3.55 22.31 -9.68
N LEU A 60 3.37 22.29 -8.37
CA LEU A 60 4.27 21.59 -7.47
C LEU A 60 4.37 20.09 -7.79
N PHE A 61 3.26 19.49 -8.20
CA PHE A 61 3.16 18.10 -8.64
C PHE A 61 3.39 17.98 -10.16
N ASP A 62 2.77 18.88 -10.95
CA ASP A 62 2.77 18.79 -12.42
C ASP A 62 4.17 18.96 -13.05
N ASP A 63 5.07 19.65 -12.35
CA ASP A 63 6.47 19.86 -12.76
C ASP A 63 7.41 18.73 -12.25
N ALA A 64 6.90 17.56 -11.94
CA ALA A 64 7.72 16.41 -11.54
C ALA A 64 8.55 15.91 -12.73
N ASP A 65 9.82 15.58 -12.47
CA ASP A 65 10.76 15.02 -13.45
C ASP A 65 10.70 13.49 -13.48
N VAL A 66 10.28 12.85 -12.37
CA VAL A 66 10.22 11.40 -12.22
C VAL A 66 9.16 10.99 -11.20
N VAL A 67 8.48 9.88 -11.49
CA VAL A 67 7.60 9.18 -10.54
C VAL A 67 8.32 7.92 -10.06
N ILE A 68 8.38 7.72 -8.74
CA ILE A 68 8.89 6.50 -8.11
C ILE A 68 7.73 5.89 -7.34
N MET A 69 7.21 4.76 -7.85
CA MET A 69 6.10 4.05 -7.20
C MET A 69 6.61 3.22 -6.05
N GLY A 70 6.03 3.38 -4.87
CA GLY A 70 6.26 2.50 -3.73
C GLY A 70 5.61 1.14 -3.94
N HIS A 71 4.45 1.07 -4.59
CA HIS A 71 3.77 -0.14 -5.03
C HIS A 71 2.66 0.19 -6.04
N VAL A 72 1.95 -0.82 -6.52
CA VAL A 72 0.89 -0.64 -7.52
C VAL A 72 -0.46 -1.06 -6.96
N HIS A 73 -1.30 -0.04 -6.68
CA HIS A 73 -2.74 -0.14 -6.51
C HIS A 73 -3.42 1.03 -7.24
N GLU A 74 -4.73 0.97 -7.46
CA GLU A 74 -5.47 1.97 -8.24
C GLU A 74 -5.37 3.37 -7.63
N ASP A 75 -5.38 3.48 -6.33
CA ASP A 75 -5.35 4.75 -5.61
C ASP A 75 -3.94 5.37 -5.59
N HIS A 76 -2.88 4.59 -5.79
CA HIS A 76 -1.51 5.05 -5.96
C HIS A 76 -1.18 5.49 -7.39
N MET A 77 -2.05 5.18 -8.35
CA MET A 77 -1.92 5.55 -9.76
C MET A 77 -2.87 6.69 -10.19
N ALA A 78 -3.70 7.19 -9.28
CA ALA A 78 -4.82 8.09 -9.59
C ALA A 78 -4.40 9.44 -10.21
N GLY A 79 -3.17 9.89 -10.00
CA GLY A 79 -2.61 11.12 -10.55
C GLY A 79 -1.72 10.93 -11.78
N LEU A 80 -1.40 9.69 -12.19
CA LEU A 80 -0.44 9.43 -13.29
C LEU A 80 -0.88 10.05 -14.63
N HIS A 81 -2.17 10.16 -14.89
CA HIS A 81 -2.71 10.77 -16.09
C HIS A 81 -2.31 12.24 -16.26
N ARG A 82 -1.92 12.93 -15.17
CA ARG A 82 -1.45 14.32 -15.18
C ARG A 82 0.03 14.44 -15.56
N LEU A 83 0.77 13.35 -15.55
CA LEU A 83 2.21 13.30 -15.82
C LEU A 83 2.52 12.53 -17.12
N PRO A 84 1.96 12.96 -18.28
CA PRO A 84 2.24 12.31 -19.54
C PRO A 84 3.71 12.49 -19.91
N GLY A 85 4.39 11.39 -20.24
CA GLY A 85 5.80 11.42 -20.65
C GLY A 85 6.83 11.55 -19.51
N VAL A 86 6.39 11.73 -18.26
CA VAL A 86 7.28 11.64 -17.10
C VAL A 86 7.63 10.17 -16.86
N PRO A 87 8.93 9.81 -16.71
CA PRO A 87 9.33 8.45 -16.39
C PRO A 87 8.69 7.95 -15.12
N VAL A 88 8.09 6.74 -15.15
CA VAL A 88 7.48 6.08 -14.00
C VAL A 88 8.28 4.83 -13.69
N HIS A 89 8.87 4.80 -12.51
CA HIS A 89 9.63 3.66 -12.02
C HIS A 89 8.79 2.83 -11.04
N VAL A 90 8.77 1.51 -11.26
CA VAL A 90 7.98 0.52 -10.50
C VAL A 90 8.87 -0.65 -10.15
N HIS A 91 8.71 -1.23 -8.94
CA HIS A 91 9.43 -2.45 -8.61
C HIS A 91 9.08 -3.58 -9.59
N GLU A 92 10.09 -4.40 -9.98
CA GLU A 92 9.93 -5.41 -11.03
C GLU A 92 8.76 -6.38 -10.77
N ALA A 93 8.44 -6.67 -9.50
CA ALA A 93 7.35 -7.58 -9.14
C ALA A 93 5.95 -6.98 -9.36
N ASP A 94 5.80 -5.66 -9.36
CA ASP A 94 4.53 -4.96 -9.63
C ASP A 94 4.47 -4.37 -11.06
N LEU A 95 5.54 -4.52 -11.85
CA LEU A 95 5.68 -3.85 -13.15
C LEU A 95 4.53 -4.14 -14.12
N GLU A 96 4.13 -5.40 -14.23
CA GLU A 96 3.05 -5.80 -15.14
C GLU A 96 1.69 -5.23 -14.71
N ALA A 97 1.49 -5.06 -13.39
CA ALA A 97 0.29 -4.41 -12.85
C ALA A 97 0.23 -2.93 -13.24
N ALA A 98 1.36 -2.23 -13.29
CA ALA A 98 1.42 -0.85 -13.77
C ALA A 98 1.21 -0.74 -15.28
N ARG A 99 1.69 -1.72 -16.05
CA ARG A 99 1.75 -1.66 -17.51
C ARG A 99 0.45 -1.95 -18.23
N SER A 100 -0.41 -2.77 -17.64
CA SER A 100 -1.62 -3.24 -18.32
C SER A 100 -2.76 -3.57 -17.38
N TRP A 101 -3.99 -3.49 -17.88
CA TRP A 101 -5.16 -3.99 -17.16
C TRP A 101 -5.06 -5.49 -16.85
N GLU A 102 -4.55 -6.27 -17.79
CA GLU A 102 -4.35 -7.72 -17.61
C GLU A 102 -3.35 -8.01 -16.48
N GLY A 103 -2.29 -7.20 -16.36
CA GLY A 103 -1.33 -7.27 -15.26
C GLY A 103 -1.99 -6.92 -13.94
N LEU A 104 -2.73 -5.81 -13.88
CA LEU A 104 -3.43 -5.35 -12.69
C LEU A 104 -4.53 -6.34 -12.27
N SER A 105 -5.26 -6.92 -13.22
CA SER A 105 -6.26 -7.95 -12.95
C SER A 105 -5.66 -9.19 -12.27
N ARG A 106 -4.49 -9.65 -12.74
CA ARG A 106 -3.77 -10.76 -12.10
C ARG A 106 -3.23 -10.38 -10.73
N HIS A 107 -2.85 -9.13 -10.55
CA HIS A 107 -2.37 -8.59 -9.29
C HIS A 107 -3.44 -8.68 -8.20
N TYR A 108 -4.68 -8.27 -8.49
CA TYR A 108 -5.82 -8.44 -7.59
C TYR A 108 -6.28 -9.88 -7.46
N GLY A 109 -6.29 -10.65 -8.57
CA GLY A 109 -6.73 -12.04 -8.59
C GLY A 109 -8.24 -12.22 -8.41
N TYR A 110 -9.04 -11.19 -8.68
CA TYR A 110 -10.49 -11.26 -8.56
C TYR A 110 -11.11 -12.07 -9.71
N PRO A 111 -12.27 -12.72 -9.48
CA PRO A 111 -13.01 -13.39 -10.55
C PRO A 111 -13.41 -12.40 -11.66
N GLN A 112 -13.54 -12.89 -12.92
CA GLN A 112 -13.89 -12.04 -14.06
C GLN A 112 -15.19 -11.26 -13.84
N SER A 113 -16.19 -11.86 -13.19
CA SER A 113 -17.46 -11.19 -12.86
C SER A 113 -17.31 -9.98 -11.93
N VAL A 114 -16.23 -9.94 -11.14
CA VAL A 114 -15.87 -8.80 -10.29
C VAL A 114 -15.04 -7.79 -11.07
N LEU A 115 -14.06 -8.29 -11.85
CA LEU A 115 -13.11 -7.45 -12.61
C LEU A 115 -13.81 -6.53 -13.61
N ASP A 116 -14.87 -6.98 -14.28
CA ASP A 116 -15.59 -6.17 -15.26
C ASP A 116 -16.19 -4.89 -14.63
N GLY A 117 -16.80 -5.03 -13.45
CA GLY A 117 -17.34 -3.89 -12.71
C GLY A 117 -16.24 -3.07 -12.01
N PHE A 118 -15.18 -3.74 -11.54
CA PHE A 118 -14.07 -3.11 -10.84
C PHE A 118 -13.27 -2.20 -11.78
N ARG A 119 -13.00 -2.64 -13.02
CA ARG A 119 -12.32 -1.82 -14.02
C ARG A 119 -13.06 -0.50 -14.26
N ALA A 120 -14.37 -0.57 -14.53
CA ALA A 120 -15.17 0.62 -14.75
C ALA A 120 -15.18 1.56 -13.52
N LYS A 121 -15.13 0.99 -12.30
CA LYS A 121 -15.02 1.75 -11.06
C LYS A 121 -13.70 2.48 -10.96
N ILE A 122 -12.57 1.82 -11.16
CA ILE A 122 -11.25 2.46 -11.00
C ILE A 122 -10.95 3.47 -12.11
N GLU A 123 -11.40 3.22 -13.35
CA GLU A 123 -11.32 4.21 -14.44
C GLU A 123 -12.08 5.48 -14.11
N ARG A 124 -13.27 5.37 -13.50
CA ARG A 124 -14.10 6.52 -13.11
C ARG A 124 -13.60 7.22 -11.84
N ASP A 125 -13.27 6.45 -10.79
CA ASP A 125 -13.05 6.98 -9.44
C ASP A 125 -11.59 7.34 -9.17
N PHE A 126 -10.64 6.76 -9.94
CA PHE A 126 -9.20 6.92 -9.80
C PHE A 126 -8.49 7.34 -11.10
N TRP A 127 -9.25 7.67 -12.16
CA TRP A 127 -8.67 8.01 -13.47
C TRP A 127 -7.66 6.97 -13.96
N TYR A 128 -7.87 5.72 -13.62
CA TYR A 128 -6.94 4.65 -13.94
C TYR A 128 -6.63 4.61 -15.43
N ALA A 129 -5.36 4.65 -15.75
CA ALA A 129 -4.83 4.40 -17.07
C ALA A 129 -3.51 3.61 -16.90
N PRO A 130 -3.31 2.52 -17.64
CA PRO A 130 -2.08 1.77 -17.58
C PRO A 130 -0.89 2.61 -18.07
N ARG A 131 0.32 2.28 -17.59
CA ARG A 131 1.59 2.91 -17.98
C ARG A 131 2.49 1.87 -18.66
N PRO A 132 2.23 1.54 -19.95
CA PRO A 132 3.01 0.53 -20.67
C PRO A 132 4.50 0.90 -20.80
N ASP A 133 4.82 2.17 -20.62
CA ASP A 133 6.16 2.75 -20.59
C ASP A 133 6.85 2.68 -19.20
N ALA A 134 6.20 2.15 -18.18
CA ALA A 134 6.78 2.03 -16.84
C ALA A 134 8.11 1.25 -16.87
N ILE A 135 9.07 1.71 -16.07
CA ILE A 135 10.45 1.23 -16.01
C ILE A 135 10.64 0.43 -14.73
N ALA A 136 11.21 -0.78 -14.85
CA ALA A 136 11.48 -1.62 -13.70
C ALA A 136 12.63 -1.08 -12.85
N TYR A 137 12.47 -1.15 -11.52
CA TYR A 137 13.61 -1.10 -10.59
C TYR A 137 13.61 -2.35 -9.69
N ARG A 138 14.71 -2.55 -8.97
CA ARG A 138 14.93 -3.66 -8.04
C ARG A 138 15.23 -3.17 -6.65
N ASP A 139 15.22 -4.09 -5.69
CA ASP A 139 15.70 -3.81 -4.34
C ASP A 139 17.08 -3.15 -4.34
N GLY A 140 17.24 -2.13 -3.49
CA GLY A 140 18.44 -1.32 -3.40
C GLY A 140 18.64 -0.31 -4.52
N ALA A 141 17.72 -0.17 -5.47
CA ALA A 141 17.79 0.87 -6.50
C ALA A 141 17.89 2.25 -5.87
N THR A 142 18.72 3.11 -6.47
CA THR A 142 18.94 4.48 -6.00
C THR A 142 18.67 5.49 -7.12
N PHE A 143 17.94 6.54 -6.79
CA PHE A 143 17.61 7.66 -7.67
C PHE A 143 18.33 8.90 -7.14
N ASP A 144 19.28 9.43 -7.90
CA ASP A 144 20.00 10.65 -7.56
C ASP A 144 19.14 11.85 -8.00
N LEU A 145 18.83 12.74 -7.07
CA LEU A 145 18.02 13.93 -7.34
C LEU A 145 18.84 15.24 -7.29
N GLY A 146 20.16 15.10 -7.24
CA GLY A 146 21.07 16.23 -7.02
C GLY A 146 21.17 16.61 -5.54
N GLY A 147 22.28 16.24 -4.91
CA GLY A 147 22.56 16.53 -3.50
C GLY A 147 21.82 15.63 -2.49
N LEU A 148 20.91 14.80 -2.93
CA LEU A 148 20.23 13.76 -2.14
C LEU A 148 19.91 12.57 -3.02
N LYS A 149 19.60 11.42 -2.39
CA LYS A 149 19.22 10.19 -3.08
C LYS A 149 17.96 9.60 -2.48
N VAL A 150 17.17 8.97 -3.33
CA VAL A 150 16.07 8.09 -2.91
C VAL A 150 16.53 6.65 -3.09
N ARG A 151 16.51 5.87 -2.02
CA ARG A 151 16.81 4.44 -2.06
C ARG A 151 15.52 3.64 -1.87
N ALA A 152 15.22 2.76 -2.83
CA ALA A 152 14.12 1.81 -2.72
C ALA A 152 14.57 0.58 -1.94
N ILE A 153 13.78 0.20 -0.94
CA ILE A 153 14.01 -0.98 -0.10
C ILE A 153 12.80 -1.89 -0.27
N HIS A 154 13.01 -3.07 -0.86
CA HIS A 154 11.93 -4.02 -1.10
C HIS A 154 11.39 -4.58 0.21
N MET A 155 10.13 -4.31 0.48
CA MET A 155 9.39 -4.70 1.69
C MET A 155 8.03 -5.28 1.30
N PRO A 156 8.01 -6.51 0.72
CA PRO A 156 6.80 -7.14 0.18
C PRO A 156 5.82 -7.55 1.27
N GLY A 157 4.62 -7.94 0.83
CA GLY A 157 3.58 -8.49 1.69
C GLY A 157 2.23 -7.80 1.48
N HIS A 158 2.21 -6.48 1.38
CA HIS A 158 1.05 -5.72 0.93
C HIS A 158 0.80 -5.99 -0.56
N THR A 159 1.80 -5.75 -1.39
CA THR A 159 1.95 -6.29 -2.75
C THR A 159 3.26 -7.03 -2.86
N ALA A 160 3.47 -7.78 -3.95
CA ALA A 160 4.74 -8.44 -4.23
C ALA A 160 5.88 -7.44 -4.47
N GLY A 161 5.57 -6.25 -4.97
CA GLY A 161 6.55 -5.19 -5.29
C GLY A 161 6.57 -4.03 -4.29
N HIS A 162 5.86 -4.11 -3.17
CA HIS A 162 5.85 -3.01 -2.20
C HIS A 162 7.27 -2.68 -1.70
N CYS A 163 7.59 -1.37 -1.70
CA CYS A 163 8.88 -0.83 -1.29
C CYS A 163 8.70 0.33 -0.32
N VAL A 164 9.62 0.43 0.62
CA VAL A 164 9.87 1.68 1.36
C VAL A 164 10.83 2.54 0.56
N LEU A 165 10.57 3.83 0.44
CA LEU A 165 11.42 4.80 -0.24
C LEU A 165 12.11 5.69 0.79
N MET A 166 13.43 5.52 0.94
CA MET A 166 14.27 6.28 1.88
C MET A 166 14.89 7.50 1.20
N VAL A 167 14.66 8.69 1.75
CA VAL A 167 15.32 9.94 1.31
C VAL A 167 16.59 10.14 2.13
N GLU A 168 17.73 9.93 1.49
CA GLU A 168 19.06 10.00 2.11
C GLU A 168 19.80 11.29 1.71
N PRO A 169 20.54 11.94 2.63
CA PRO A 169 20.87 11.52 4.01
C PRO A 169 19.84 12.00 5.06
N HIS A 170 18.63 12.38 4.68
CA HIS A 170 17.66 13.07 5.56
C HIS A 170 16.96 12.16 6.56
N GLY A 171 17.08 10.82 6.43
CA GLY A 171 16.42 9.87 7.32
C GLY A 171 14.89 9.93 7.26
N ILE A 172 14.32 10.21 6.09
CA ILE A 172 12.88 10.25 5.86
C ILE A 172 12.48 9.00 5.08
N ALA A 173 11.56 8.21 5.64
CA ALA A 173 11.04 6.99 5.05
C ALA A 173 9.59 7.19 4.62
N PHE A 174 9.29 7.04 3.33
CA PHE A 174 7.94 6.78 2.86
C PHE A 174 7.68 5.29 2.96
N ILE A 175 6.80 4.90 3.87
CA ILE A 175 6.54 3.50 4.20
C ILE A 175 5.28 2.93 3.52
N GLY A 176 4.73 3.67 2.56
CA GLY A 176 3.62 3.22 1.73
C GLY A 176 2.41 2.78 2.55
N ASP A 177 1.90 1.59 2.26
CA ASP A 177 0.72 1.00 2.89
C ASP A 177 1.01 0.17 4.15
N ILE A 178 2.17 0.42 4.76
CA ILE A 178 2.33 0.22 6.19
C ILE A 178 1.69 1.44 6.87
N ASP A 179 0.37 1.57 6.74
CA ASP A 179 -0.40 2.79 7.06
C ASP A 179 -0.64 3.04 8.56
N LEU A 180 -0.24 2.09 9.39
CA LEU A 180 -0.30 2.13 10.85
C LEU A 180 -1.72 2.41 11.40
N SER A 181 -2.74 2.10 10.60
CA SER A 181 -4.15 2.30 10.98
C SER A 181 -4.66 1.21 11.92
N SER A 182 -5.81 1.47 12.54
CA SER A 182 -6.49 0.47 13.37
C SER A 182 -7.12 -0.67 12.56
N PHE A 183 -7.23 -0.54 11.24
CA PHE A 183 -7.63 -1.63 10.36
C PHE A 183 -6.57 -2.75 10.38
N GLY A 184 -5.30 -2.36 10.46
CA GLY A 184 -4.16 -3.27 10.40
C GLY A 184 -3.71 -3.60 8.98
N PRO A 185 -2.70 -4.46 8.82
CA PRO A 185 -2.11 -4.78 7.53
C PRO A 185 -3.13 -5.33 6.52
N TYR A 186 -3.07 -4.85 5.28
CA TYR A 186 -3.86 -5.36 4.17
C TYR A 186 -3.01 -6.29 3.30
N TYR A 187 -3.47 -7.51 3.11
CA TYR A 187 -2.85 -8.59 2.31
C TYR A 187 -3.92 -9.48 1.67
N GLY A 188 -4.91 -8.84 1.03
CA GLY A 188 -6.09 -9.50 0.47
C GLY A 188 -6.05 -9.80 -1.01
N ASP A 189 -5.03 -9.35 -1.75
CA ASP A 189 -4.91 -9.56 -3.18
C ASP A 189 -4.04 -10.77 -3.52
N ALA A 190 -4.11 -11.26 -4.75
CA ALA A 190 -3.40 -12.46 -5.17
C ALA A 190 -1.87 -12.34 -5.06
N THR A 191 -1.32 -11.13 -5.15
CA THR A 191 0.11 -10.86 -5.00
C THR A 191 0.51 -10.49 -3.59
N SER A 192 -0.45 -10.38 -2.66
CA SER A 192 -0.16 -10.16 -1.25
C SER A 192 0.32 -11.44 -0.56
N ASN A 193 1.16 -11.29 0.47
CA ASN A 193 1.68 -12.44 1.23
C ASN A 193 1.82 -12.12 2.71
N LEU A 194 1.12 -12.86 3.57
CA LEU A 194 1.12 -12.67 5.03
C LEU A 194 2.50 -12.93 5.65
N THR A 195 3.21 -13.97 5.19
CA THR A 195 4.54 -14.31 5.72
C THR A 195 5.55 -13.22 5.40
N ASP A 196 5.54 -12.73 4.15
CA ASP A 196 6.39 -11.62 3.73
C ASP A 196 6.04 -10.33 4.49
N PHE A 197 4.75 -10.06 4.71
CA PHE A 197 4.34 -8.86 5.44
C PHE A 197 4.82 -8.90 6.90
N ARG A 198 4.74 -10.06 7.58
CA ARG A 198 5.31 -10.21 8.92
C ARG A 198 6.83 -9.95 8.94
N ALA A 199 7.56 -10.40 7.93
CA ALA A 199 9.00 -10.12 7.79
C ALA A 199 9.24 -8.61 7.55
N THR A 200 8.46 -8.01 6.68
CA THR A 200 8.49 -6.58 6.38
C THR A 200 8.23 -5.71 7.62
N LEU A 201 7.24 -6.05 8.46
CA LEU A 201 6.95 -5.28 9.69
C LEU A 201 8.12 -5.30 10.69
N LYS A 202 8.85 -6.42 10.76
CA LYS A 202 10.09 -6.49 11.56
C LYS A 202 11.20 -5.65 10.93
N ALA A 203 11.37 -5.71 9.60
CA ALA A 203 12.42 -4.98 8.91
C ALA A 203 12.19 -3.45 8.94
N VAL A 204 10.96 -2.98 8.81
CA VAL A 204 10.64 -1.54 8.86
C VAL A 204 10.93 -0.92 10.23
N ALA A 205 10.82 -1.70 11.31
CA ALA A 205 11.19 -1.28 12.67
C ALA A 205 12.67 -0.90 12.78
N GLU A 206 13.53 -1.55 12.00
CA GLU A 206 14.99 -1.38 12.03
C GLU A 206 15.51 -0.29 11.08
N LEU A 207 14.63 0.35 10.32
CA LEU A 207 15.05 1.40 9.39
C LEU A 207 15.67 2.60 10.14
N PRO A 208 16.81 3.14 9.64
CA PRO A 208 17.46 4.30 10.21
C PRO A 208 16.74 5.59 9.83
N ALA A 209 15.45 5.68 10.13
CA ALA A 209 14.62 6.83 9.86
C ALA A 209 14.34 7.63 11.13
N SER A 210 14.11 8.93 10.94
CA SER A 210 13.65 9.87 11.98
C SER A 210 12.28 10.47 11.66
N VAL A 211 11.83 10.29 10.41
CA VAL A 211 10.48 10.65 9.95
C VAL A 211 9.94 9.48 9.13
N TRP A 212 8.75 9.01 9.49
CA TRP A 212 8.02 7.98 8.74
C TRP A 212 6.76 8.61 8.17
N ILE A 213 6.53 8.40 6.87
CA ILE A 213 5.37 8.96 6.19
C ILE A 213 4.58 7.81 5.56
N THR A 214 3.30 7.73 5.89
CA THR A 214 2.37 6.71 5.38
C THR A 214 1.59 7.25 4.19
N SER A 215 1.20 6.36 3.26
CA SER A 215 0.28 6.72 2.18
C SER A 215 -1.08 7.15 2.72
N HIS A 216 -1.54 6.47 3.77
CA HIS A 216 -2.88 6.67 4.32
C HIS A 216 -2.86 6.96 5.83
N HIS A 217 -3.96 7.52 6.35
CA HIS A 217 -4.34 7.66 7.75
C HIS A 217 -3.42 8.49 8.65
N LYS A 218 -2.16 8.10 8.84
CA LYS A 218 -1.31 8.73 9.86
C LYS A 218 -0.55 9.95 9.32
N GLY A 219 -0.27 9.96 8.02
CA GLY A 219 0.55 11.01 7.43
C GLY A 219 2.00 10.93 7.93
N ALA A 220 2.52 11.98 8.58
CA ALA A 220 3.90 12.06 9.00
C ALA A 220 4.05 11.82 10.51
N ILE A 221 4.96 10.92 10.89
CA ILE A 221 5.30 10.57 12.27
C ILE A 221 6.76 10.96 12.50
N THR A 222 7.04 11.80 13.49
CA THR A 222 8.36 12.35 13.79
C THR A 222 8.93 11.87 15.13
N SER A 223 8.16 11.07 15.86
CA SER A 223 8.58 10.47 17.14
C SER A 223 8.82 8.98 16.96
N ARG A 224 10.02 8.51 17.27
CA ARG A 224 10.37 7.09 17.27
C ARG A 224 9.44 6.28 18.19
N ASN A 225 9.19 6.78 19.38
CA ASN A 225 8.34 6.10 20.37
C ASN A 225 6.89 5.99 19.88
N GLU A 226 6.38 7.03 19.20
CA GLU A 226 5.05 6.98 18.57
C GLU A 226 5.02 5.95 17.43
N PHE A 227 6.03 5.98 16.56
CA PHE A 227 6.15 5.01 15.46
C PHE A 227 6.16 3.58 15.99
N ASP A 228 7.01 3.27 16.99
CA ASP A 228 7.12 1.93 17.57
C ASP A 228 5.78 1.48 18.19
N THR A 229 5.07 2.38 18.87
CA THR A 229 3.77 2.09 19.45
C THR A 229 2.72 1.78 18.39
N LEU A 230 2.67 2.59 17.33
CA LEU A 230 1.73 2.40 16.22
C LEU A 230 2.04 1.12 15.42
N LEU A 231 3.32 0.86 15.16
CA LEU A 231 3.76 -0.34 14.44
C LEU A 231 3.42 -1.62 15.21
N ALA A 232 3.68 -1.65 16.52
CA ALA A 232 3.32 -2.78 17.36
C ALA A 232 1.80 -3.03 17.38
N ALA A 233 0.99 -1.97 17.47
CA ALA A 233 -0.46 -2.08 17.40
C ALA A 233 -0.96 -2.55 16.04
N PHE A 234 -0.30 -2.13 14.95
CA PHE A 234 -0.60 -2.52 13.58
C PHE A 234 -0.27 -4.01 13.34
N GLU A 235 0.92 -4.45 13.76
CA GLU A 235 1.35 -5.85 13.68
C GLU A 235 0.43 -6.78 14.48
N ALA A 236 0.05 -6.39 15.69
CA ALA A 236 -0.83 -7.18 16.56
C ALA A 236 -2.20 -7.49 15.92
N ARG A 237 -2.64 -6.70 14.93
CA ARG A 237 -3.86 -6.99 14.17
C ARG A 237 -3.82 -8.32 13.43
N ILE A 238 -2.65 -8.75 13.00
CA ILE A 238 -2.51 -10.05 12.31
C ILE A 238 -2.86 -11.19 13.28
N ASP A 239 -2.28 -11.15 14.48
CA ASP A 239 -2.55 -12.18 15.48
C ASP A 239 -4.01 -12.14 15.98
N GLN A 240 -4.57 -10.95 16.15
CA GLN A 240 -5.99 -10.78 16.48
C GLN A 240 -6.91 -11.39 15.41
N ARG A 241 -6.56 -11.29 14.13
CA ARG A 241 -7.30 -11.95 13.04
C ARG A 241 -7.19 -13.47 13.13
N SER A 242 -5.99 -13.99 13.44
CA SER A 242 -5.80 -15.44 13.66
C SER A 242 -6.68 -15.97 14.78
N GLU A 243 -6.70 -15.29 15.94
CA GLU A 243 -7.56 -15.67 17.07
C GLU A 243 -9.05 -15.59 16.70
N ARG A 244 -9.47 -14.52 16.04
CA ARG A 244 -10.85 -14.40 15.57
C ARG A 244 -11.22 -15.51 14.59
N LEU A 245 -10.32 -15.90 13.69
CA LEU A 245 -10.57 -17.00 12.76
C LEU A 245 -10.77 -18.33 13.49
N LEU A 246 -10.00 -18.60 14.55
CA LEU A 246 -10.21 -19.76 15.40
C LEU A 246 -11.57 -19.75 16.10
N GLU A 247 -12.00 -18.58 16.59
CA GLU A 247 -13.34 -18.40 17.15
C GLU A 247 -14.44 -18.66 16.09
N MET A 248 -14.24 -18.19 14.83
CA MET A 248 -15.18 -18.42 13.73
C MET A 248 -15.28 -19.91 13.35
N ILE A 249 -14.18 -20.65 13.42
CA ILE A 249 -14.18 -22.12 13.24
C ILE A 249 -14.97 -22.77 14.38
N GLY A 250 -14.70 -22.37 15.63
CA GLY A 250 -15.38 -22.87 16.80
C GLY A 250 -15.10 -24.36 17.07
N ALA A 251 -16.07 -25.04 17.69
CA ALA A 251 -15.97 -26.47 18.04
C ALA A 251 -16.29 -27.43 16.87
N ASP A 252 -16.92 -26.89 15.81
CA ASP A 252 -17.36 -27.67 14.65
C ASP A 252 -16.31 -27.63 13.52
N THR A 253 -16.71 -28.08 12.34
CA THR A 253 -15.93 -27.92 11.11
C THR A 253 -16.52 -26.79 10.27
N ARG A 254 -15.67 -26.05 9.54
CA ARG A 254 -16.09 -24.99 8.61
C ARG A 254 -15.42 -25.16 7.26
N SER A 255 -16.15 -24.89 6.20
CA SER A 255 -15.58 -24.70 4.87
C SER A 255 -15.01 -23.27 4.74
N LEU A 256 -14.10 -23.06 3.77
CA LEU A 256 -13.61 -21.73 3.46
C LEU A 256 -14.76 -20.75 3.08
N ASP A 257 -15.76 -21.25 2.34
CA ASP A 257 -16.93 -20.43 1.95
C ASP A 257 -17.77 -19.99 3.16
N GLU A 258 -17.96 -20.88 4.14
CA GLU A 258 -18.66 -20.53 5.39
C GLU A 258 -17.89 -19.48 6.21
N LEU A 259 -16.54 -19.54 6.21
CA LEU A 259 -15.70 -18.55 6.88
C LEU A 259 -15.73 -17.21 6.15
N VAL A 260 -15.64 -17.20 4.82
CA VAL A 260 -15.78 -15.99 3.99
C VAL A 260 -17.12 -15.31 4.24
N ALA A 261 -18.21 -16.06 4.33
CA ALA A 261 -19.54 -15.49 4.59
C ALA A 261 -19.65 -14.85 5.99
N GLN A 262 -18.85 -15.29 6.97
CA GLN A 262 -18.80 -14.68 8.32
C GLN A 262 -18.00 -13.38 8.38
N ARG A 263 -17.11 -13.11 7.41
CA ARG A 263 -16.23 -11.94 7.33
C ARG A 263 -15.19 -11.84 8.45
N LEU A 264 -13.94 -11.92 8.08
CA LEU A 264 -12.82 -11.73 9.01
C LEU A 264 -12.41 -10.24 9.12
N LEU A 265 -12.38 -9.55 7.97
CA LEU A 265 -11.89 -8.16 7.86
C LEU A 265 -13.01 -7.13 7.85
N TYR A 266 -13.99 -7.33 6.97
CA TYR A 266 -15.03 -6.35 6.67
C TYR A 266 -16.33 -6.64 7.42
N PRO A 267 -17.14 -5.61 7.70
CA PRO A 267 -18.48 -5.86 8.21
C PRO A 267 -19.35 -6.57 7.16
N THR A 268 -20.26 -7.44 7.61
CA THR A 268 -21.18 -8.19 6.74
C THR A 268 -22.11 -7.30 5.92
N SER A 269 -22.27 -6.02 6.32
CA SER A 269 -23.04 -5.02 5.57
C SER A 269 -22.32 -4.47 4.34
N LEU A 270 -21.00 -4.69 4.20
CA LEU A 270 -20.24 -4.25 3.02
C LEU A 270 -20.42 -5.28 1.89
N THR A 271 -21.06 -4.85 0.79
CA THR A 271 -21.44 -5.71 -0.34
C THR A 271 -20.70 -5.38 -1.63
N GLU A 272 -19.55 -4.69 -1.55
CA GLU A 272 -18.69 -4.43 -2.72
C GLU A 272 -18.20 -5.78 -3.30
N GLY A 273 -18.18 -5.89 -4.64
CA GLY A 273 -17.93 -7.17 -5.31
C GLY A 273 -16.57 -7.81 -5.02
N PHE A 274 -15.55 -7.02 -4.71
CA PHE A 274 -14.19 -7.50 -4.40
C PHE A 274 -14.08 -8.12 -2.99
N VAL A 275 -14.99 -7.79 -2.08
CA VAL A 275 -14.87 -8.14 -0.64
C VAL A 275 -14.74 -9.64 -0.43
N ASP A 276 -15.51 -10.47 -1.12
CA ASP A 276 -15.44 -11.94 -0.99
C ASP A 276 -14.08 -12.49 -1.41
N SER A 277 -13.46 -11.89 -2.43
CA SER A 277 -12.14 -12.29 -2.92
C SER A 277 -11.05 -11.96 -1.90
N VAL A 278 -11.08 -10.74 -1.36
CA VAL A 278 -10.16 -10.27 -0.32
C VAL A 278 -10.29 -11.11 0.96
N GLU A 279 -11.52 -11.34 1.43
CA GLU A 279 -11.77 -12.20 2.60
C GLU A 279 -11.23 -13.61 2.38
N ARG A 280 -11.50 -14.20 1.21
CA ARG A 280 -11.06 -15.54 0.85
C ARG A 280 -9.54 -15.66 0.87
N HIS A 281 -8.85 -14.72 0.22
CA HIS A 281 -7.40 -14.77 0.17
C HIS A 281 -6.77 -14.55 1.55
N THR A 282 -7.27 -13.58 2.30
CA THR A 282 -6.80 -13.33 3.69
C THR A 282 -7.05 -14.53 4.59
N ILE A 283 -8.27 -15.09 4.61
CA ILE A 283 -8.61 -16.26 5.44
C ILE A 283 -7.75 -17.46 5.06
N ALA A 284 -7.54 -17.71 3.76
CA ALA A 284 -6.71 -18.83 3.31
C ALA A 284 -5.28 -18.73 3.85
N GLN A 285 -4.64 -17.57 3.78
CA GLN A 285 -3.30 -17.37 4.32
C GLN A 285 -3.22 -17.59 5.84
N HIS A 286 -4.22 -17.13 6.60
CA HIS A 286 -4.30 -17.39 8.03
C HIS A 286 -4.51 -18.89 8.33
N LEU A 287 -5.35 -19.57 7.56
CA LEU A 287 -5.56 -21.03 7.71
C LEU A 287 -4.26 -21.80 7.46
N ASP A 288 -3.50 -21.42 6.43
CA ASP A 288 -2.21 -22.06 6.11
C ASP A 288 -1.19 -21.82 7.25
N GLU A 289 -1.10 -20.59 7.79
CA GLU A 289 -0.24 -20.28 8.93
C GLU A 289 -0.66 -21.06 10.18
N LEU A 290 -1.95 -21.10 10.51
CA LEU A 290 -2.48 -21.83 11.66
C LEU A 290 -2.33 -23.36 11.52
N GLN A 291 -2.41 -23.89 10.30
CA GLN A 291 -2.10 -25.30 10.02
C GLN A 291 -0.61 -25.60 10.25
N ALA A 292 0.28 -24.75 9.76
CA ALA A 292 1.72 -24.89 9.99
C ALA A 292 2.07 -24.85 11.49
N GLN A 293 1.30 -24.08 12.29
CA GLN A 293 1.41 -24.02 13.76
C GLN A 293 0.72 -25.20 14.48
N GLY A 294 0.02 -26.08 13.76
CA GLY A 294 -0.74 -27.18 14.35
C GLY A 294 -2.00 -26.76 15.10
N ARG A 295 -2.47 -25.51 14.91
CA ARG A 295 -3.67 -24.95 15.58
C ARG A 295 -4.96 -25.21 14.81
N VAL A 296 -4.88 -25.50 13.51
CA VAL A 296 -5.99 -25.86 12.64
C VAL A 296 -5.65 -27.13 11.88
N LEU A 297 -6.62 -27.98 11.69
CA LEU A 297 -6.55 -29.21 10.88
C LEU A 297 -7.42 -29.02 9.64
N ARG A 298 -6.86 -29.30 8.47
CA ARG A 298 -7.66 -29.48 7.25
C ARG A 298 -8.04 -30.94 7.11
N LEU A 299 -9.33 -31.19 6.94
CA LEU A 299 -9.90 -32.52 6.82
C LEU A 299 -9.91 -32.98 5.34
N ASP A 300 -10.16 -34.28 5.12
CA ASP A 300 -10.17 -34.90 3.79
C ASP A 300 -11.27 -34.32 2.88
N ASP A 301 -12.36 -33.82 3.45
CA ASP A 301 -13.44 -33.12 2.74
C ASP A 301 -13.16 -31.66 2.46
N GLY A 302 -11.96 -31.17 2.80
CA GLY A 302 -11.50 -29.78 2.60
C GLY A 302 -12.00 -28.80 3.65
N ARG A 303 -12.71 -29.23 4.69
CA ARG A 303 -13.15 -28.39 5.81
C ARG A 303 -12.04 -28.21 6.83
N TYR A 304 -12.18 -27.23 7.67
CA TYR A 304 -11.22 -26.86 8.71
C TYR A 304 -11.81 -27.05 10.09
N ARG A 305 -10.98 -27.50 11.03
CA ARG A 305 -11.32 -27.67 12.44
C ARG A 305 -10.19 -27.12 13.31
N ALA A 306 -10.53 -26.44 14.41
CA ALA A 306 -9.54 -26.06 15.40
C ALA A 306 -8.92 -27.31 16.03
N ALA A 307 -7.61 -27.31 16.23
CA ALA A 307 -6.94 -28.37 17.00
C ALA A 307 -7.32 -28.27 18.47
N ALA A 308 -7.42 -29.44 19.15
CA ALA A 308 -7.79 -29.49 20.56
C ALA A 308 -6.66 -29.00 21.47
#